data_23c0ab1e24f2838eaa3f06e8d3e2bef3
#
_entry.id   23c0ab1e24f2838eaa3f06e8d3e2bef3
#
_cell.length_a   1.000
_cell.length_b   1.000
_cell.length_c   1.000
_cell.angle_alpha   90.00
_cell.angle_beta   90.00
_cell.angle_gamma   90.00
#
_symmetry.space_group_name_H-M   'P 1'
#
loop_
_entity.id
_entity.type
_entity.pdbx_description
1 polymer ?
#
loop_
_entity_poly.entity_id
_entity_poly.type
_entity_poly.pdbx_seq_one_letter_code
_entity_poly.pdbx_strand_id
1 'polypeptide(L)'
;MNLTWKRTLRTASSERFLALRDGKDLAAVDLHYLTNGTVAGTVIILKGSGLDESNIEQLLSALDDEFLPDVDLEHGNLTYTVVLGEVLGNWEAENK
;
A
#
# COMPACT_ATOMS: atom_id res chain seq x y z
N MET A 1 -1.51 3.79 15.50
CA MET A 1 -0.23 3.60 14.79
C MET A 1 0.13 4.89 14.07
N ASN A 2 1.28 5.48 14.41
CA ASN A 2 1.73 6.72 13.77
C ASN A 2 2.55 6.40 12.54
N LEU A 3 1.95 6.61 11.38
CA LEU A 3 2.58 6.31 10.10
C LEU A 3 2.81 7.59 9.31
N THR A 4 3.95 7.64 8.62
CA THR A 4 4.22 8.62 7.59
C THR A 4 4.07 7.92 6.25
N TRP A 5 3.37 8.56 5.33
CA TRP A 5 3.10 8.01 4.00
C TRP A 5 3.90 8.77 2.96
N LYS A 6 4.58 8.03 2.10
CA LYS A 6 5.35 8.62 1.01
C LYS A 6 4.86 8.04 -0.31
N ARG A 7 4.35 8.90 -1.20
CA ARG A 7 3.97 8.47 -2.55
C ARG A 7 5.23 8.33 -3.39
N THR A 8 5.43 7.17 -3.98
CA THR A 8 6.61 6.87 -4.79
C THR A 8 6.30 6.75 -6.27
N LEU A 9 5.03 6.59 -6.64
CA LEU A 9 4.60 6.46 -8.02
C LEU A 9 3.17 6.97 -8.15
N ARG A 10 2.89 7.65 -9.23
CA ARG A 10 1.53 7.99 -9.62
C ARG A 10 1.38 7.88 -11.12
N THR A 11 0.32 7.20 -11.56
CA THR A 11 -0.13 7.18 -12.95
C THR A 11 -1.60 7.63 -13.01
N ALA A 12 -2.19 7.63 -14.20
CA ALA A 12 -3.59 7.99 -14.36
C ALA A 12 -4.54 7.03 -13.63
N SER A 13 -4.11 5.78 -13.39
CA SER A 13 -4.96 4.73 -12.82
C SER A 13 -4.33 3.97 -11.67
N SER A 14 -3.19 4.43 -11.14
CA SER A 14 -2.53 3.74 -10.05
C SER A 14 -1.68 4.67 -9.20
N GLU A 15 -1.41 4.25 -7.99
CA GLU A 15 -0.50 4.93 -7.07
C GLU A 15 0.26 3.90 -6.25
N ARG A 16 1.48 4.27 -5.85
CA ARG A 16 2.28 3.47 -4.94
C ARG A 16 2.74 4.32 -3.78
N PHE A 17 2.63 3.77 -2.57
CA PHE A 17 3.03 4.43 -1.34
C PHE A 17 3.96 3.55 -0.53
N LEU A 18 4.81 4.20 0.27
CA LEU A 18 5.50 3.54 1.37
C LEU A 18 4.91 4.04 2.67
N ALA A 19 4.67 3.13 3.60
CA ALA A 19 4.32 3.44 4.97
C ALA A 19 5.59 3.36 5.81
N LEU A 20 5.88 4.43 6.55
CA LEU A 20 7.06 4.53 7.38
C LEU A 20 6.67 4.81 8.83
N ARG A 21 7.47 4.30 9.76
CA ARG A 21 7.39 4.65 11.16
C ARG A 21 8.81 4.92 11.66
N ASP A 22 9.01 6.11 12.25
CA ASP A 22 10.32 6.56 12.73
C ASP A 22 11.41 6.47 11.65
N GLY A 23 11.05 6.82 10.41
CA GLY A 23 11.96 6.81 9.29
C GLY A 23 12.26 5.44 8.71
N LYS A 24 11.59 4.39 9.21
CA LYS A 24 11.81 3.02 8.77
C LYS A 24 10.64 2.54 7.92
N ASP A 25 10.96 1.92 6.78
CA ASP A 25 9.95 1.36 5.88
C ASP A 25 9.25 0.16 6.55
N LEU A 26 7.93 0.20 6.61
CA LEU A 26 7.12 -0.88 7.16
C LEU A 26 6.41 -1.68 6.09
N ALA A 27 5.87 -0.99 5.09
CA ALA A 27 5.04 -1.62 4.08
C ALA A 27 5.07 -0.82 2.80
N ALA A 28 4.83 -1.50 1.69
CA ALA A 28 4.59 -0.88 0.39
C ALA A 28 3.13 -1.14 0.00
N VAL A 29 2.48 -0.14 -0.57
CA VAL A 29 1.08 -0.24 -0.97
C VAL A 29 0.93 0.20 -2.42
N ASP A 30 0.36 -0.67 -3.25
CA ASP A 30 -0.02 -0.34 -4.61
C ASP A 30 -1.55 -0.26 -4.69
N LEU A 31 -2.06 0.83 -5.24
CA LEU A 31 -3.48 1.03 -5.47
C LEU A 31 -3.74 1.15 -6.97
N HIS A 32 -4.72 0.40 -7.45
CA HIS A 32 -5.15 0.44 -8.85
C HIS A 32 -6.61 0.84 -8.93
N TYR A 33 -6.90 1.88 -9.70
CA TYR A 33 -8.26 2.39 -9.87
C TYR A 33 -8.84 1.80 -11.14
N LEU A 34 -9.77 0.85 -10.99
CA LEU A 34 -10.35 0.13 -12.11
C LEU A 34 -11.47 0.95 -12.74
N THR A 35 -11.75 0.68 -14.03
CA THR A 35 -12.75 1.42 -14.78
C THR A 35 -14.18 1.23 -14.26
N ASN A 36 -14.41 0.16 -13.50
CA ASN A 36 -15.73 -0.11 -12.89
C ASN A 36 -15.92 0.56 -11.52
N GLY A 37 -14.99 1.41 -11.11
CA GLY A 37 -15.05 2.09 -9.82
C GLY A 37 -14.46 1.32 -8.64
N THR A 38 -13.97 0.13 -8.86
CA THR A 38 -13.30 -0.67 -7.81
C THR A 38 -11.86 -0.20 -7.64
N VAL A 39 -11.40 -0.11 -6.40
CA VAL A 39 -9.99 0.07 -6.08
C VAL A 39 -9.41 -1.26 -5.66
N ALA A 40 -8.38 -1.71 -6.36
CA ALA A 40 -7.66 -2.93 -6.03
C ALA A 40 -6.31 -2.57 -5.41
N GLY A 41 -6.09 -3.00 -4.16
CA GLY A 41 -4.87 -2.71 -3.43
C GLY A 41 -4.03 -3.95 -3.18
N THR A 42 -2.72 -3.80 -3.27
CA THR A 42 -1.76 -4.80 -2.81
C THR A 42 -0.91 -4.17 -1.73
N VAL A 43 -0.92 -4.79 -0.55
CA VAL A 43 -0.14 -4.33 0.60
C VAL A 43 0.96 -5.35 0.86
N ILE A 44 2.20 -4.92 0.74
CA ILE A 44 3.35 -5.77 1.03
C ILE A 44 3.93 -5.33 2.36
N ILE A 45 3.74 -6.16 3.39
CA ILE A 45 4.34 -5.93 4.69
C ILE A 45 5.78 -6.41 4.64
N LEU A 46 6.71 -5.48 4.91
CA LEU A 46 8.13 -5.79 4.78
C LEU A 46 8.59 -6.68 5.93
N LYS A 47 9.30 -7.73 5.58
CA LYS A 47 9.87 -8.67 6.53
C LYS A 47 10.84 -7.92 7.43
N GLY A 48 10.74 -8.17 8.74
CA GLY A 48 11.59 -7.46 9.72
C GLY A 48 11.04 -6.11 10.15
N SER A 49 9.86 -5.69 9.66
CA SER A 49 9.24 -4.42 10.05
C SER A 49 8.67 -4.42 11.46
N GLY A 50 8.44 -5.60 12.04
CA GLY A 50 7.74 -5.75 13.31
C GLY A 50 6.23 -5.81 13.19
N LEU A 51 5.69 -5.69 11.98
CA LEU A 51 4.26 -5.83 11.73
C LEU A 51 3.91 -7.30 11.50
N ASP A 52 2.75 -7.71 12.00
CA ASP A 52 2.20 -9.05 11.82
C ASP A 52 0.70 -8.97 11.54
N GLU A 53 0.03 -10.12 11.49
CA GLU A 53 -1.40 -10.17 11.20
C GLU A 53 -2.24 -9.32 12.14
N SER A 54 -1.82 -9.15 13.40
CA SER A 54 -2.57 -8.34 14.36
C SER A 54 -2.55 -6.85 14.04
N ASN A 55 -1.61 -6.40 13.21
CA ASN A 55 -1.46 -5.00 12.82
C ASN A 55 -2.10 -4.68 11.47
N ILE A 56 -2.53 -5.68 10.70
CA ILE A 56 -3.03 -5.48 9.33
C ILE A 56 -4.26 -4.56 9.32
N GLU A 57 -5.22 -4.80 10.19
CA GLU A 57 -6.43 -3.97 10.25
C GLU A 57 -6.11 -2.51 10.56
N GLN A 58 -5.17 -2.27 11.47
CA GLN A 58 -4.73 -0.91 11.80
C GLN A 58 -4.07 -0.24 10.60
N LEU A 59 -3.23 -0.96 9.88
CA LEU A 59 -2.55 -0.45 8.69
C LEU A 59 -3.54 -0.11 7.59
N LEU A 60 -4.48 -1.01 7.31
CA LEU A 60 -5.50 -0.80 6.28
C LEU A 60 -6.45 0.34 6.65
N SER A 61 -6.81 0.46 7.92
CA SER A 61 -7.63 1.57 8.39
C SER A 61 -6.92 2.91 8.22
N ALA A 62 -5.63 2.96 8.54
CA ALA A 62 -4.83 4.17 8.36
C ALA A 62 -4.73 4.55 6.87
N LEU A 63 -4.57 3.57 6.00
CA LEU A 63 -4.52 3.78 4.56
C LEU A 63 -5.85 4.35 4.04
N ASP A 64 -6.96 3.75 4.46
CA ASP A 64 -8.29 4.18 4.07
C ASP A 64 -8.56 5.61 4.48
N ASP A 65 -8.28 5.95 5.74
CA ASP A 65 -8.49 7.29 6.28
C ASP A 65 -7.65 8.34 5.54
N GLU A 66 -6.45 8.00 5.15
CA GLU A 66 -5.52 8.94 4.53
C GLU A 66 -5.78 9.15 3.05
N PHE A 67 -6.07 8.10 2.29
CA PHE A 67 -6.08 8.16 0.84
C PHE A 67 -7.41 7.83 0.18
N LEU A 68 -8.32 7.17 0.90
CA LEU A 68 -9.53 6.62 0.30
C LEU A 68 -10.81 7.04 1.03
N PRO A 69 -10.97 8.33 1.41
CA PRO A 69 -12.15 8.72 2.20
C PRO A 69 -13.47 8.56 1.44
N ASP A 70 -13.44 8.56 0.09
CA ASP A 70 -14.62 8.43 -0.75
C ASP A 70 -14.91 6.98 -1.16
N VAL A 71 -14.07 6.03 -0.73
CA VAL A 71 -14.26 4.62 -1.05
C VAL A 71 -15.16 3.99 0.01
N ASP A 72 -16.22 3.34 -0.44
CA ASP A 72 -17.19 2.70 0.45
C ASP A 72 -16.89 1.22 0.59
N LEU A 73 -16.32 0.85 1.72
CA LEU A 73 -15.96 -0.54 2.00
C LEU A 73 -17.20 -1.45 2.11
N GLU A 74 -18.33 -0.91 2.56
CA GLU A 74 -19.54 -1.69 2.72
C GLU A 74 -20.15 -2.11 1.38
N HIS A 75 -19.91 -1.35 0.34
CA HIS A 75 -20.39 -1.67 -1.01
C HIS A 75 -19.39 -2.48 -1.83
N GLY A 76 -18.30 -2.92 -1.21
CA GLY A 76 -17.35 -3.82 -1.85
C GLY A 76 -16.55 -3.22 -3.02
N ASN A 77 -16.40 -1.90 -3.04
CA ASN A 77 -15.62 -1.24 -4.10
C ASN A 77 -14.13 -1.11 -3.78
N LEU A 78 -13.67 -1.82 -2.77
CA LEU A 78 -12.27 -1.86 -2.36
C LEU A 78 -11.87 -3.29 -2.07
N THR A 79 -10.80 -3.74 -2.67
CA THR A 79 -10.23 -5.07 -2.39
C THR A 79 -8.75 -4.93 -2.05
N TYR A 80 -8.29 -5.75 -1.11
CA TYR A 80 -6.88 -5.79 -0.74
C TYR A 80 -6.33 -7.20 -0.78
N THR A 81 -5.09 -7.34 -1.27
CA THR A 81 -4.26 -8.52 -1.07
C THR A 81 -3.09 -8.11 -0.19
N VAL A 82 -2.84 -8.86 0.87
CA VAL A 82 -1.75 -8.56 1.80
C VAL A 82 -0.70 -9.64 1.70
N VAL A 83 0.55 -9.24 1.51
CA VAL A 83 1.69 -10.12 1.30
C VAL A 83 2.77 -9.77 2.33
N LEU A 84 3.38 -10.77 2.93
CA LEU A 84 4.61 -10.59 3.71
C LEU A 84 5.79 -10.86 2.78
N GLY A 85 6.68 -9.90 2.65
CA GLY A 85 7.79 -10.05 1.72
C GLY A 85 8.98 -9.16 2.03
N GLU A 86 9.97 -9.20 1.15
CA GLU A 86 11.15 -8.35 1.28
C GLU A 86 11.64 -7.92 -0.10
N VAL A 87 12.27 -6.75 -0.16
CA VAL A 87 12.88 -6.25 -1.39
C VAL A 87 14.28 -6.85 -1.49
N LEU A 88 14.53 -7.59 -2.57
CA LEU A 88 15.86 -8.13 -2.84
C LEU A 88 16.77 -7.10 -3.49
N GLY A 89 16.21 -6.17 -4.24
CA GLY A 89 16.95 -5.12 -4.92
C GLY A 89 16.10 -4.44 -5.98
N ASN A 90 16.70 -3.47 -6.64
CA ASN A 90 16.08 -2.75 -7.74
C ASN A 90 16.99 -2.86 -8.97
N TRP A 91 16.39 -3.17 -10.09
CA TRP A 91 17.12 -3.32 -11.35
C TRP A 91 16.47 -2.46 -12.42
N GLU A 92 17.30 -1.89 -13.27
CA GLU A 92 16.86 -1.13 -14.44
C GLU A 92 17.38 -1.81 -15.70
N ALA A 93 16.56 -1.79 -16.75
CA ALA A 93 17.03 -2.25 -18.05
C ALA A 93 18.07 -1.27 -18.59
N GLU A 94 19.19 -1.79 -19.12
CA GLU A 94 20.19 -0.95 -19.77
C GLU A 94 19.67 -0.52 -21.14
N ASN A 95 19.73 0.80 -21.38
CA ASN A 95 19.43 1.38 -22.68
C ASN A 95 20.73 1.53 -23.46
N LYS A 96 20.83 0.85 -24.57
CA LYS A 96 21.98 0.92 -25.45
C LYS A 96 21.64 1.64 -26.73
#